data_c2d4ae74014ff17431e18d14e5a29b7d
#
_entry.id   c2d4ae74014ff17431e18d14e5a29b7d
#
_cell.length_a   1.000
_cell.length_b   1.000
_cell.length_c   1.000
_cell.angle_alpha   90.00
_cell.angle_beta   90.00
_cell.angle_gamma   90.00
#
_symmetry.space_group_name_H-M   'P 1'
#
loop_
_entity.id
_entity.type
_entity.pdbx_description
1 polymer ?
#
loop_
_entity_poly.entity_id
_entity_poly.type
_entity_poly.pdbx_seq_one_letter_code
_entity_poly.pdbx_strand_id
1 'polypeptide(L)'
;MHDKHTLDDWLNWQESLMEETIVLGLDRVQVVYDRLFPKGVPYKVITVAGTNGKGSTVSFIDSIYRQSKYKIGRSTSPHLLKYNERYAIDGEEVSDETIIKAFELIETKRQEVTLTYFEFSTLAALIIFAEAKIDLAILEVGLGGRLDSVNVVDNDVSVITNIAIDHTDYLGDTREAIGREKAGIMRTSRPCICGDQDPPHSLLSYAKEIGAPITFVSEGYQDEIGLEGAHQRINASVAIKAVEKMMDCFEVTDQMITEGVKNATIKA
;
A
#
# COMPACT_ATOMS: atom_id res chain seq x y z
N MET A 1 5.94 32.58 6.58
CA MET A 1 6.34 31.16 6.78
C MET A 1 5.69 30.72 8.08
N HIS A 2 4.79 29.74 8.07
CA HIS A 2 4.33 29.14 9.31
C HIS A 2 5.51 28.31 9.85
N ASP A 3 5.97 28.64 11.06
CA ASP A 3 6.97 27.86 11.78
C ASP A 3 6.33 26.52 12.19
N LYS A 4 6.54 25.49 11.38
CA LYS A 4 6.06 24.13 11.64
C LYS A 4 7.16 23.40 12.40
N HIS A 5 7.04 23.35 13.73
CA HIS A 5 8.07 22.76 14.59
C HIS A 5 7.75 21.34 15.03
N THR A 6 6.46 20.99 15.05
CA THR A 6 5.98 19.67 15.48
C THR A 6 5.29 18.93 14.34
N LEU A 7 5.13 17.63 14.50
CA LEU A 7 4.37 16.82 13.55
C LEU A 7 2.92 17.32 13.43
N ASP A 8 2.29 17.68 14.55
CA ASP A 8 0.92 18.22 14.57
C ASP A 8 0.80 19.53 13.79
N ASP A 9 1.80 20.44 13.88
CA ASP A 9 1.82 21.67 13.08
C ASP A 9 1.81 21.36 11.58
N TRP A 10 2.57 20.34 11.15
CA TRP A 10 2.61 19.91 9.77
C TRP A 10 1.29 19.30 9.31
N LEU A 11 0.67 18.45 10.12
CA LEU A 11 -0.58 17.79 9.80
C LEU A 11 -1.73 18.80 9.69
N ASN A 12 -1.89 19.69 10.66
CA ASN A 12 -2.88 20.76 10.64
C ASN A 12 -2.71 21.68 9.41
N TRP A 13 -1.46 22.00 9.07
CA TRP A 13 -1.20 22.81 7.89
C TRP A 13 -1.55 22.06 6.59
N GLN A 14 -1.22 20.78 6.46
CA GLN A 14 -1.58 19.98 5.28
C GLN A 14 -3.09 19.90 5.07
N GLU A 15 -3.87 19.74 6.15
CA GLU A 15 -5.33 19.76 6.10
C GLU A 15 -5.89 21.11 5.61
N SER A 16 -5.17 22.20 5.87
CA SER A 16 -5.58 23.54 5.42
C SER A 16 -5.25 23.85 3.97
N LEU A 17 -4.47 23.01 3.28
CA LEU A 17 -4.06 23.25 1.89
C LEU A 17 -5.20 23.08 0.87
N MET A 18 -6.17 22.24 1.17
CA MET A 18 -7.31 21.97 0.30
C MET A 18 -8.58 21.87 1.14
N GLU A 19 -9.67 22.46 0.62
CA GLU A 19 -11.00 22.38 1.24
C GLU A 19 -11.57 20.95 1.14
N GLU A 20 -11.27 20.24 0.04
CA GLU A 20 -11.72 18.87 -0.18
C GLU A 20 -10.72 17.89 0.40
N THR A 21 -11.20 17.02 1.29
CA THR A 21 -10.39 15.99 1.96
C THR A 21 -9.96 14.86 1.01
N ILE A 22 -10.76 14.55 -0.02
CA ILE A 22 -10.52 13.48 -0.98
C ILE A 22 -10.61 14.03 -2.39
N VAL A 23 -9.48 14.10 -3.08
CA VAL A 23 -9.39 14.50 -4.49
C VAL A 23 -8.59 13.43 -5.22
N LEU A 24 -9.29 12.53 -5.90
CA LEU A 24 -8.66 11.46 -6.68
C LEU A 24 -7.99 12.01 -7.95
N GLY A 25 -6.84 11.43 -8.30
CA GLY A 25 -6.07 11.80 -9.48
C GLY A 25 -4.58 11.69 -9.24
N LEU A 26 -3.81 11.41 -10.28
CA LEU A 26 -2.36 11.22 -10.17
C LEU A 26 -1.56 12.45 -10.64
N ASP A 27 -2.15 13.39 -11.37
CA ASP A 27 -1.42 14.46 -12.05
C ASP A 27 -0.56 15.29 -11.09
N ARG A 28 -1.10 15.68 -9.94
CA ARG A 28 -0.38 16.49 -8.93
C ARG A 28 0.75 15.71 -8.28
N VAL A 29 0.42 14.52 -7.74
CA VAL A 29 1.39 13.68 -7.04
C VAL A 29 2.48 13.19 -7.98
N GLN A 30 2.16 12.91 -9.25
CA GLN A 30 3.13 12.51 -10.28
C GLN A 30 4.20 13.57 -10.51
N VAL A 31 3.83 14.84 -10.65
CA VAL A 31 4.79 15.94 -10.82
C VAL A 31 5.80 15.98 -9.67
N VAL A 32 5.33 15.85 -8.44
CA VAL A 32 6.20 15.90 -7.26
C VAL A 32 7.01 14.60 -7.12
N TYR A 33 6.41 13.46 -7.41
CA TYR A 33 7.10 12.17 -7.45
C TYR A 33 8.28 12.19 -8.44
N ASP A 34 8.09 12.68 -9.65
CA ASP A 34 9.14 12.75 -10.67
C ASP A 34 10.30 13.68 -10.25
N ARG A 35 10.01 14.75 -9.50
CA ARG A 35 11.04 15.63 -8.91
C ARG A 35 11.82 14.97 -7.77
N LEU A 36 11.17 14.08 -7.00
CA LEU A 36 11.77 13.33 -5.89
C LEU A 36 12.54 12.10 -6.38
N PHE A 37 11.95 11.38 -7.32
CA PHE A 37 12.43 10.08 -7.80
C PHE A 37 12.56 10.03 -9.33
N PRO A 38 13.46 10.80 -9.94
CA PRO A 38 13.59 10.88 -11.41
C PRO A 38 14.03 9.57 -12.07
N LYS A 39 14.43 8.57 -11.29
CA LYS A 39 14.79 7.21 -11.74
C LYS A 39 13.88 6.14 -11.14
N GLY A 40 12.75 6.53 -10.55
CA GLY A 40 11.90 5.67 -9.75
C GLY A 40 12.47 5.39 -8.35
N VAL A 41 11.69 4.70 -7.52
CA VAL A 41 12.11 4.30 -6.18
C VAL A 41 13.20 3.22 -6.24
N PRO A 42 14.18 3.21 -5.31
CA PRO A 42 15.34 2.31 -5.36
C PRO A 42 15.10 0.94 -4.71
N TYR A 43 13.87 0.52 -4.51
CA TYR A 43 13.46 -0.72 -3.85
C TYR A 43 12.31 -1.37 -4.59
N LYS A 44 12.00 -2.63 -4.28
CA LYS A 44 10.86 -3.37 -4.80
C LYS A 44 9.57 -2.98 -4.11
N VAL A 45 8.43 -3.15 -4.79
CA VAL A 45 7.12 -2.69 -4.29
C VAL A 45 6.05 -3.77 -4.45
N ILE A 46 5.32 -4.04 -3.36
CA ILE A 46 4.03 -4.75 -3.36
C ILE A 46 2.95 -3.72 -3.04
N THR A 47 1.95 -3.57 -3.92
CA THR A 47 0.80 -2.68 -3.70
C THR A 47 -0.43 -3.51 -3.38
N VAL A 48 -1.13 -3.18 -2.29
CA VAL A 48 -2.30 -3.90 -1.80
C VAL A 48 -3.54 -3.02 -1.86
N ALA A 49 -4.50 -3.38 -2.73
CA ALA A 49 -5.83 -2.79 -2.82
C ALA A 49 -6.91 -3.79 -2.38
N GLY A 50 -8.12 -3.30 -2.21
CA GLY A 50 -9.30 -4.10 -1.85
C GLY A 50 -10.32 -3.27 -1.09
N THR A 51 -11.50 -3.81 -0.86
CA THR A 51 -12.50 -3.16 -0.01
C THR A 51 -12.14 -3.43 1.45
N ASN A 52 -12.03 -4.70 1.84
CA ASN A 52 -11.69 -5.12 3.19
C ASN A 52 -10.41 -5.98 3.17
N GLY A 53 -9.71 -6.09 4.31
CA GLY A 53 -8.58 -6.99 4.49
C GLY A 53 -7.24 -6.48 3.96
N LYS A 54 -7.16 -5.25 3.43
CA LYS A 54 -5.91 -4.64 2.98
C LYS A 54 -4.85 -4.63 4.06
N GLY A 55 -5.11 -3.94 5.18
CA GLY A 55 -4.18 -3.83 6.31
C GLY A 55 -3.79 -5.19 6.89
N SER A 56 -4.75 -6.15 6.98
CA SER A 56 -4.45 -7.53 7.40
C SER A 56 -3.48 -8.23 6.45
N THR A 57 -3.72 -8.12 5.14
CA THR A 57 -2.84 -8.72 4.12
C THR A 57 -1.45 -8.07 4.16
N VAL A 58 -1.37 -6.74 4.28
CA VAL A 58 -0.12 -6.02 4.48
C VAL A 58 0.61 -6.52 5.73
N SER A 59 -0.11 -6.70 6.86
CA SER A 59 0.48 -7.20 8.11
C SER A 59 1.01 -8.62 7.99
N PHE A 60 0.33 -9.52 7.26
CA PHE A 60 0.84 -10.86 6.98
C PHE A 60 2.11 -10.82 6.13
N ILE A 61 2.14 -10.04 5.04
CA ILE A 61 3.32 -9.91 4.17
C ILE A 61 4.50 -9.34 4.97
N ASP A 62 4.29 -8.25 5.72
CA ASP A 62 5.30 -7.64 6.59
C ASP A 62 5.85 -8.64 7.60
N SER A 63 4.97 -9.36 8.31
CA SER A 63 5.36 -10.35 9.31
C SER A 63 6.16 -11.52 8.73
N ILE A 64 5.84 -11.99 7.52
CA ILE A 64 6.59 -13.03 6.83
C ILE A 64 8.00 -12.53 6.49
N TYR A 65 8.12 -11.35 5.89
CA TYR A 65 9.44 -10.82 5.51
C TYR A 65 10.30 -10.43 6.69
N ARG A 66 9.72 -10.03 7.83
CA ARG A 66 10.48 -9.80 9.08
C ARG A 66 11.15 -11.06 9.65
N GLN A 67 10.76 -12.27 9.18
CA GLN A 67 11.50 -13.50 9.49
C GLN A 67 12.77 -13.64 8.64
N SER A 68 12.97 -12.79 7.64
CA SER A 68 14.08 -12.83 6.70
C SER A 68 15.16 -11.78 7.04
N LYS A 69 16.20 -11.72 6.22
CA LYS A 69 17.31 -10.75 6.35
C LYS A 69 17.04 -9.41 5.63
N TYR A 70 15.92 -9.31 4.92
CA TYR A 70 15.62 -8.14 4.10
C TYR A 70 14.99 -7.04 4.95
N LYS A 71 15.30 -5.79 4.62
CA LYS A 71 14.76 -4.62 5.28
C LYS A 71 13.45 -4.19 4.65
N ILE A 72 12.39 -4.13 5.42
CA ILE A 72 11.02 -3.96 4.95
C ILE A 72 10.47 -2.61 5.37
N GLY A 73 9.86 -1.89 4.41
CA GLY A 73 9.03 -0.71 4.68
C GLY A 73 7.56 -1.05 4.51
N ARG A 74 6.72 -0.65 5.46
CA ARG A 74 5.28 -0.82 5.41
C ARG A 74 4.58 0.53 5.52
N SER A 75 3.64 0.81 4.59
CA SER A 75 2.74 1.96 4.68
C SER A 75 1.29 1.51 4.70
N THR A 76 0.53 1.93 5.72
CA THR A 76 -0.88 1.58 5.95
C THR A 76 -1.72 2.80 6.26
N SER A 77 -3.05 2.73 6.00
CA SER A 77 -4.01 3.80 6.29
C SER A 77 -5.42 3.25 6.50
N PRO A 78 -6.24 3.94 7.32
CA PRO A 78 -5.88 5.06 8.19
C PRO A 78 -5.04 4.61 9.40
N HIS A 79 -4.49 5.55 10.18
CA HIS A 79 -3.98 5.30 11.51
C HIS A 79 -5.13 5.28 12.54
N LEU A 80 -4.93 4.67 13.69
CA LEU A 80 -5.94 4.56 14.74
C LEU A 80 -5.69 5.57 15.87
N LEU A 81 -4.48 5.70 16.36
CA LEU A 81 -4.10 6.56 17.48
C LEU A 81 -3.07 7.63 17.11
N LYS A 82 -2.02 7.22 16.38
CA LYS A 82 -0.89 8.10 16.05
C LYS A 82 -0.59 8.07 14.56
N TYR A 83 -0.27 9.22 14.01
CA TYR A 83 0.09 9.34 12.60
C TYR A 83 1.26 8.42 12.19
N ASN A 84 2.22 8.17 13.10
CA ASN A 84 3.39 7.32 12.90
C ASN A 84 3.05 5.88 12.51
N GLU A 85 1.90 5.35 12.95
CA GLU A 85 1.40 4.02 12.59
C GLU A 85 1.35 3.78 11.07
N ARG A 86 1.25 4.89 10.29
CA ARG A 86 1.23 4.85 8.83
C ARG A 86 2.53 4.34 8.23
N TYR A 87 3.65 4.44 8.95
CA TYR A 87 4.98 4.12 8.43
C TYR A 87 5.75 3.26 9.41
N ALA A 88 6.11 2.06 8.99
CA ALA A 88 6.96 1.18 9.77
C ALA A 88 8.14 0.67 8.94
N ILE A 89 9.30 0.50 9.59
CA ILE A 89 10.48 -0.14 9.03
C ILE A 89 10.83 -1.31 9.93
N ASP A 90 10.89 -2.51 9.37
CA ASP A 90 11.10 -3.77 10.09
C ASP A 90 10.12 -3.95 11.28
N GLY A 91 8.87 -3.47 11.11
CA GLY A 91 7.81 -3.55 12.10
C GLY A 91 7.81 -2.46 13.17
N GLU A 92 8.81 -1.56 13.17
CA GLU A 92 8.89 -0.45 14.11
C GLU A 92 8.43 0.85 13.45
N GLU A 93 7.55 1.60 14.16
CA GLU A 93 7.07 2.90 13.72
C GLU A 93 8.21 3.91 13.64
N VAL A 94 8.18 4.76 12.62
CA VAL A 94 9.18 5.81 12.46
C VAL A 94 8.91 6.98 13.43
N SER A 95 9.96 7.72 13.78
CA SER A 95 9.85 8.88 14.68
C SER A 95 9.23 10.10 13.97
N ASP A 96 8.70 11.04 14.78
CA ASP A 96 8.19 12.32 14.31
C ASP A 96 9.24 13.07 13.48
N GLU A 97 10.50 13.09 13.94
CA GLU A 97 11.59 13.76 13.23
C GLU A 97 11.83 13.18 11.83
N THR A 98 11.65 11.86 11.67
CA THR A 98 11.78 11.20 10.37
C THR A 98 10.66 11.64 9.43
N ILE A 99 9.43 11.74 9.94
CA ILE A 99 8.27 12.19 9.16
C ILE A 99 8.41 13.66 8.79
N ILE A 100 8.79 14.51 9.75
CA ILE A 100 8.99 15.96 9.54
C ILE A 100 10.03 16.21 8.45
N LYS A 101 11.17 15.51 8.48
CA LYS A 101 12.20 15.63 7.43
C LYS A 101 11.65 15.27 6.04
N ALA A 102 10.84 14.23 5.96
CA ALA A 102 10.21 13.86 4.70
C ALA A 102 9.23 14.95 4.22
N PHE A 103 8.44 15.53 5.12
CA PHE A 103 7.54 16.65 4.80
C PHE A 103 8.28 17.90 4.35
N GLU A 104 9.39 18.27 4.98
CA GLU A 104 10.25 19.39 4.58
C GLU A 104 10.80 19.19 3.16
N LEU A 105 11.22 17.98 2.84
CA LEU A 105 11.68 17.65 1.49
C LEU A 105 10.55 17.75 0.46
N ILE A 106 9.35 17.23 0.77
CA ILE A 106 8.17 17.35 -0.10
C ILE A 106 7.85 18.82 -0.32
N GLU A 107 7.78 19.64 0.75
CA GLU A 107 7.50 21.06 0.67
C GLU A 107 8.46 21.79 -0.27
N THR A 108 9.74 21.46 -0.18
CA THR A 108 10.77 22.01 -1.06
C THR A 108 10.57 21.59 -2.53
N LYS A 109 10.17 20.34 -2.76
CA LYS A 109 10.06 19.74 -4.10
C LYS A 109 8.73 20.00 -4.79
N ARG A 110 7.63 20.16 -4.02
CA ARG A 110 6.31 20.43 -4.62
C ARG A 110 6.21 21.82 -5.25
N GLN A 111 6.98 22.80 -4.73
CA GLN A 111 6.97 24.19 -5.24
C GLN A 111 5.53 24.74 -5.28
N GLU A 112 5.00 25.02 -6.48
CA GLU A 112 3.66 25.55 -6.74
C GLU A 112 2.54 24.48 -6.70
N VAL A 113 2.89 23.19 -6.67
CA VAL A 113 1.90 22.11 -6.69
C VAL A 113 1.22 21.98 -5.33
N THR A 114 -0.09 22.13 -5.31
CA THR A 114 -0.90 21.86 -4.11
C THR A 114 -1.18 20.36 -4.01
N LEU A 115 -0.85 19.76 -2.89
CA LEU A 115 -1.06 18.35 -2.59
C LEU A 115 -2.13 18.18 -1.52
N THR A 116 -2.90 17.10 -1.61
CA THR A 116 -3.79 16.66 -0.53
C THR A 116 -2.98 16.07 0.62
N TYR A 117 -3.62 15.98 1.80
CA TYR A 117 -3.08 15.28 2.96
C TYR A 117 -2.59 13.86 2.65
N PHE A 118 -3.36 13.10 1.86
CA PHE A 118 -3.00 11.73 1.52
C PHE A 118 -1.87 11.65 0.47
N GLU A 119 -1.78 12.59 -0.46
CA GLU A 119 -0.65 12.70 -1.38
C GLU A 119 0.65 13.02 -0.63
N PHE A 120 0.60 13.90 0.38
CA PHE A 120 1.74 14.12 1.30
C PHE A 120 2.14 12.85 2.03
N SER A 121 1.14 12.12 2.57
CA SER A 121 1.37 10.85 3.27
C SER A 121 2.06 9.81 2.38
N THR A 122 1.60 9.67 1.15
CA THR A 122 2.18 8.74 0.18
C THR A 122 3.63 9.09 -0.15
N LEU A 123 3.90 10.35 -0.51
CA LEU A 123 5.26 10.79 -0.83
C LEU A 123 6.21 10.67 0.36
N ALA A 124 5.72 10.95 1.58
CA ALA A 124 6.50 10.77 2.80
C ALA A 124 6.91 9.30 3.02
N ALA A 125 5.99 8.35 2.82
CA ALA A 125 6.32 6.92 2.87
C ALA A 125 7.48 6.57 1.92
N LEU A 126 7.39 7.04 0.67
CA LEU A 126 8.40 6.74 -0.35
C LEU A 126 9.78 7.32 0.00
N ILE A 127 9.83 8.54 0.53
CA ILE A 127 11.07 9.21 0.97
C ILE A 127 11.67 8.46 2.16
N ILE A 128 10.87 8.21 3.21
CA ILE A 128 11.30 7.52 4.42
C ILE A 128 11.91 6.16 4.08
N PHE A 129 11.29 5.42 3.19
CA PHE A 129 11.76 4.10 2.76
C PHE A 129 13.05 4.18 1.94
N ALA A 130 13.17 5.17 1.05
CA ALA A 130 14.39 5.38 0.28
C ALA A 130 15.58 5.78 1.17
N GLU A 131 15.37 6.69 2.12
CA GLU A 131 16.40 7.11 3.09
C GLU A 131 16.81 5.96 4.03
N ALA A 132 15.85 5.14 4.44
CA ALA A 132 16.11 3.95 5.23
C ALA A 132 16.82 2.83 4.45
N LYS A 133 16.90 2.93 3.11
CA LYS A 133 17.49 1.92 2.22
C LYS A 133 16.84 0.55 2.43
N ILE A 134 15.52 0.52 2.39
CA ILE A 134 14.78 -0.73 2.45
C ILE A 134 14.99 -1.55 1.17
N ASP A 135 14.74 -2.85 1.24
CA ASP A 135 14.76 -3.75 0.10
C ASP A 135 13.38 -3.85 -0.58
N LEU A 136 12.32 -3.87 0.23
CA LEU A 136 10.94 -4.04 -0.20
C LEU A 136 9.98 -3.09 0.54
N ALA A 137 9.14 -2.38 -0.22
CA ALA A 137 7.99 -1.64 0.30
C ALA A 137 6.69 -2.42 0.12
N ILE A 138 5.85 -2.40 1.16
CA ILE A 138 4.48 -2.91 1.14
C ILE A 138 3.55 -1.72 1.32
N LEU A 139 2.81 -1.36 0.28
CA LEU A 139 2.01 -0.15 0.22
C LEU A 139 0.52 -0.48 0.21
N GLU A 140 -0.22 0.00 1.19
CA GLU A 140 -1.69 -0.08 1.23
C GLU A 140 -2.29 1.08 0.45
N VAL A 141 -3.20 0.78 -0.48
CA VAL A 141 -4.05 1.76 -1.18
C VAL A 141 -5.08 2.34 -0.21
N GLY A 142 -5.19 3.66 -0.17
CA GLY A 142 -6.18 4.33 0.67
C GLY A 142 -7.61 4.16 0.14
N LEU A 143 -7.84 4.51 -1.13
CA LEU A 143 -9.17 4.50 -1.74
C LEU A 143 -9.11 4.07 -3.21
N GLY A 144 -9.93 3.07 -3.57
CA GLY A 144 -10.02 2.59 -4.96
C GLY A 144 -8.77 1.87 -5.41
N GLY A 145 -7.94 2.52 -6.19
CA GLY A 145 -6.67 2.01 -6.70
C GLY A 145 -6.13 2.85 -7.85
N ARG A 146 -6.82 2.89 -8.99
CA ARG A 146 -6.37 3.53 -10.23
C ARG A 146 -5.92 4.97 -10.06
N LEU A 147 -6.67 5.77 -9.31
CA LEU A 147 -6.44 7.20 -9.08
C LEU A 147 -5.96 7.51 -7.65
N ASP A 148 -5.64 6.48 -6.86
CA ASP A 148 -5.06 6.65 -5.54
C ASP A 148 -3.58 7.07 -5.66
N SER A 149 -3.13 7.97 -4.79
CA SER A 149 -1.75 8.48 -4.83
C SER A 149 -0.68 7.40 -4.70
N VAL A 150 -0.97 6.28 -4.02
CA VAL A 150 -0.07 5.12 -3.93
C VAL A 150 0.22 4.53 -5.31
N ASN A 151 -0.70 4.67 -6.26
CA ASN A 151 -0.54 4.14 -7.62
C ASN A 151 0.43 4.94 -8.51
N VAL A 152 1.00 6.03 -8.00
CA VAL A 152 2.08 6.78 -8.67
C VAL A 152 3.35 5.94 -8.82
N VAL A 153 3.53 4.94 -7.96
CA VAL A 153 4.68 4.03 -7.98
C VAL A 153 4.36 2.77 -8.77
N ASP A 154 5.28 2.35 -9.62
CA ASP A 154 5.19 1.06 -10.28
C ASP A 154 5.51 -0.08 -9.30
N ASN A 155 4.53 -0.94 -9.05
CA ASN A 155 4.72 -2.11 -8.21
C ASN A 155 5.30 -3.31 -8.98
N ASP A 156 5.97 -4.21 -8.28
CA ASP A 156 6.44 -5.51 -8.81
C ASP A 156 5.36 -6.59 -8.69
N VAL A 157 4.52 -6.51 -7.65
CA VAL A 157 3.36 -7.36 -7.42
C VAL A 157 2.19 -6.50 -6.99
N SER A 158 1.03 -6.70 -7.62
CA SER A 158 -0.25 -6.14 -7.17
C SER A 158 -1.08 -7.18 -6.42
N VAL A 159 -1.79 -6.74 -5.39
CA VAL A 159 -2.69 -7.58 -4.59
C VAL A 159 -4.05 -6.92 -4.52
N ILE A 160 -5.11 -7.68 -4.80
CA ILE A 160 -6.50 -7.25 -4.63
C ILE A 160 -7.17 -8.25 -3.68
N THR A 161 -7.49 -7.79 -2.46
CA THR A 161 -7.99 -8.67 -1.40
C THR A 161 -9.41 -9.13 -1.68
N ASN A 162 -10.33 -8.19 -1.81
CA ASN A 162 -11.72 -8.45 -2.22
C ASN A 162 -12.36 -7.18 -2.81
N ILE A 163 -13.54 -7.36 -3.42
CA ILE A 163 -14.31 -6.27 -4.02
C ILE A 163 -15.74 -6.34 -3.52
N ALA A 164 -16.12 -5.35 -2.71
CA ALA A 164 -17.48 -5.13 -2.22
C ALA A 164 -17.91 -3.69 -2.53
N ILE A 165 -19.21 -3.42 -2.43
CA ILE A 165 -19.74 -2.06 -2.60
C ILE A 165 -19.34 -1.24 -1.37
N ASP A 166 -18.59 -0.17 -1.62
CA ASP A 166 -18.10 0.75 -0.61
C ASP A 166 -17.66 2.06 -1.29
N HIS A 167 -17.66 3.17 -0.56
CA HIS A 167 -17.25 4.48 -1.07
C HIS A 167 -17.90 4.86 -2.41
N THR A 168 -19.21 4.64 -2.52
CA THR A 168 -19.96 4.79 -3.77
C THR A 168 -19.89 6.19 -4.38
N ASP A 169 -19.72 7.23 -3.56
CA ASP A 169 -19.57 8.61 -4.00
C ASP A 169 -18.32 8.86 -4.84
N TYR A 170 -17.30 7.98 -4.73
CA TYR A 170 -16.01 8.11 -5.41
C TYR A 170 -15.74 6.98 -6.42
N LEU A 171 -16.20 5.76 -6.15
CA LEU A 171 -15.82 4.57 -6.91
C LEU A 171 -16.96 4.03 -7.79
N GLY A 172 -18.16 4.61 -7.66
CA GLY A 172 -19.37 4.12 -8.32
C GLY A 172 -20.13 3.10 -7.46
N ASP A 173 -21.36 2.80 -7.87
CA ASP A 173 -22.38 2.08 -7.12
C ASP A 173 -22.45 0.56 -7.45
N THR A 174 -21.52 0.07 -8.27
CA THR A 174 -21.49 -1.33 -8.71
C THR A 174 -20.15 -1.98 -8.42
N ARG A 175 -20.15 -3.29 -8.18
CA ARG A 175 -18.90 -4.08 -8.08
C ARG A 175 -18.04 -4.00 -9.33
N GLU A 176 -18.65 -3.81 -10.50
CA GLU A 176 -17.92 -3.64 -11.77
C GLU A 176 -17.14 -2.32 -11.79
N ALA A 177 -17.75 -1.20 -11.37
CA ALA A 177 -17.08 0.09 -11.29
C ALA A 177 -15.92 0.03 -10.27
N ILE A 178 -16.19 -0.46 -9.05
CA ILE A 178 -15.21 -0.60 -7.98
C ILE A 178 -14.08 -1.56 -8.39
N GLY A 179 -14.42 -2.66 -9.07
CA GLY A 179 -13.44 -3.62 -9.60
C GLY A 179 -12.51 -2.99 -10.62
N ARG A 180 -13.02 -2.14 -11.51
CA ARG A 180 -12.21 -1.40 -12.49
C ARG A 180 -11.23 -0.44 -11.82
N GLU A 181 -11.67 0.27 -10.78
CA GLU A 181 -10.80 1.17 -10.02
C GLU A 181 -9.68 0.39 -9.29
N LYS A 182 -10.01 -0.73 -8.63
CA LYS A 182 -9.01 -1.55 -7.94
C LYS A 182 -8.04 -2.23 -8.92
N ALA A 183 -8.53 -2.70 -10.07
CA ALA A 183 -7.71 -3.30 -11.12
C ALA A 183 -6.64 -2.33 -11.66
N GLY A 184 -6.87 -1.02 -11.56
CA GLY A 184 -5.93 0.00 -12.03
C GLY A 184 -4.55 0.01 -11.35
N ILE A 185 -4.34 -0.76 -10.28
CA ILE A 185 -3.00 -0.97 -9.69
C ILE A 185 -2.18 -2.04 -10.41
N MET A 186 -2.80 -2.86 -11.26
CA MET A 186 -2.08 -3.87 -12.03
C MET A 186 -1.11 -3.24 -13.02
N ARG A 187 -0.05 -3.95 -13.36
CA ARG A 187 0.96 -3.54 -14.34
C ARG A 187 1.13 -4.61 -15.41
N THR A 188 1.42 -4.18 -16.63
CA THR A 188 1.68 -5.08 -17.77
C THR A 188 2.76 -6.09 -17.43
N SER A 189 2.48 -7.37 -17.66
CA SER A 189 3.37 -8.51 -17.44
C SER A 189 3.84 -8.69 -15.98
N ARG A 190 3.27 -7.96 -15.00
CA ARG A 190 3.56 -8.16 -13.58
C ARG A 190 2.43 -8.92 -12.89
N PRO A 191 2.74 -9.78 -11.91
CA PRO A 191 1.74 -10.62 -11.27
C PRO A 191 0.75 -9.82 -10.43
N CYS A 192 -0.51 -10.26 -10.48
CA CYS A 192 -1.58 -9.83 -9.59
C CYS A 192 -2.11 -11.02 -8.80
N ILE A 193 -2.25 -10.85 -7.49
CA ILE A 193 -2.91 -11.84 -6.63
C ILE A 193 -4.31 -11.31 -6.31
N CYS A 194 -5.32 -12.15 -6.55
CA CYS A 194 -6.72 -11.80 -6.30
C CYS A 194 -7.34 -12.79 -5.30
N GLY A 195 -7.81 -12.25 -4.18
CA GLY A 195 -8.52 -12.99 -3.12
C GLY A 195 -10.06 -12.93 -3.23
N ASP A 196 -10.58 -12.19 -4.21
CA ASP A 196 -12.03 -12.13 -4.45
C ASP A 196 -12.54 -13.46 -5.00
N GLN A 197 -13.58 -14.01 -4.35
CA GLN A 197 -14.12 -15.33 -4.69
C GLN A 197 -15.04 -15.31 -5.93
N ASP A 198 -15.50 -14.11 -6.30
CA ASP A 198 -16.34 -13.87 -7.47
C ASP A 198 -15.90 -12.53 -8.12
N PRO A 199 -14.71 -12.51 -8.75
CA PRO A 199 -14.12 -11.27 -9.24
C PRO A 199 -14.98 -10.66 -10.37
N PRO A 200 -15.24 -9.33 -10.32
CA PRO A 200 -15.98 -8.63 -11.36
C PRO A 200 -15.37 -8.80 -12.75
N HIS A 201 -16.21 -8.83 -13.77
CA HIS A 201 -15.76 -8.96 -15.16
C HIS A 201 -14.84 -7.80 -15.58
N SER A 202 -15.07 -6.61 -15.09
CA SER A 202 -14.22 -5.43 -15.32
C SER A 202 -12.76 -5.63 -14.90
N LEU A 203 -12.53 -6.32 -13.76
CA LEU A 203 -11.19 -6.67 -13.28
C LEU A 203 -10.53 -7.66 -14.25
N LEU A 204 -11.23 -8.72 -14.62
CA LEU A 204 -10.73 -9.76 -15.52
C LEU A 204 -10.40 -9.18 -16.91
N SER A 205 -11.30 -8.36 -17.44
CA SER A 205 -11.13 -7.70 -18.74
C SER A 205 -9.93 -6.77 -18.75
N TYR A 206 -9.75 -5.97 -17.70
CA TYR A 206 -8.60 -5.08 -17.59
C TYR A 206 -7.27 -5.83 -17.49
N ALA A 207 -7.21 -6.88 -16.69
CA ALA A 207 -6.01 -7.71 -16.61
C ALA A 207 -5.64 -8.33 -17.97
N LYS A 208 -6.64 -8.81 -18.70
CA LYS A 208 -6.45 -9.33 -20.06
C LYS A 208 -6.00 -8.26 -21.05
N GLU A 209 -6.60 -7.07 -20.98
CA GLU A 209 -6.26 -5.91 -21.81
C GLU A 209 -4.79 -5.53 -21.69
N ILE A 210 -4.27 -5.44 -20.46
CA ILE A 210 -2.88 -5.04 -20.18
C ILE A 210 -1.89 -6.22 -20.14
N GLY A 211 -2.37 -7.46 -20.25
CA GLY A 211 -1.53 -8.66 -20.16
C GLY A 211 -0.94 -8.91 -18.76
N ALA A 212 -1.67 -8.55 -17.70
CA ALA A 212 -1.26 -8.84 -16.33
C ALA A 212 -1.66 -10.27 -15.93
N PRO A 213 -0.74 -11.15 -15.52
CA PRO A 213 -1.08 -12.49 -15.06
C PRO A 213 -1.74 -12.45 -13.68
N ILE A 214 -2.95 -13.03 -13.54
CA ILE A 214 -3.66 -13.12 -12.26
C ILE A 214 -3.52 -14.51 -11.67
N THR A 215 -3.25 -14.57 -10.37
CA THR A 215 -3.36 -15.77 -9.53
C THR A 215 -4.53 -15.59 -8.58
N PHE A 216 -5.55 -16.44 -8.66
CA PHE A 216 -6.70 -16.44 -7.75
C PHE A 216 -6.42 -17.29 -6.52
N VAL A 217 -6.90 -16.80 -5.38
CA VAL A 217 -6.81 -17.49 -4.09
C VAL A 217 -8.22 -17.81 -3.63
N SER A 218 -8.59 -19.10 -3.65
CA SER A 218 -9.92 -19.59 -3.27
C SER A 218 -9.95 -20.31 -1.92
N GLU A 219 -8.81 -20.75 -1.40
CA GLU A 219 -8.71 -21.50 -0.18
C GLU A 219 -7.97 -20.71 0.90
N GLY A 220 -8.55 -20.73 2.11
CA GLY A 220 -7.92 -20.12 3.28
C GLY A 220 -6.78 -20.97 3.83
N TYR A 221 -5.80 -20.34 4.43
CA TYR A 221 -4.68 -20.99 5.12
C TYR A 221 -5.20 -21.87 6.26
N GLN A 222 -4.68 -23.09 6.38
CA GLN A 222 -5.24 -24.11 7.28
C GLN A 222 -4.58 -24.14 8.66
N ASP A 223 -3.32 -23.73 8.74
CA ASP A 223 -2.57 -23.76 9.99
C ASP A 223 -2.90 -22.56 10.90
N GLU A 224 -2.14 -22.38 11.96
CA GLU A 224 -2.30 -21.29 12.93
C GLU A 224 -2.00 -19.92 12.29
N ILE A 225 -2.85 -18.93 12.58
CA ILE A 225 -2.71 -17.54 12.13
C ILE A 225 -2.75 -16.58 13.32
N GLY A 226 -1.99 -15.49 13.25
CA GLY A 226 -1.93 -14.50 14.33
C GLY A 226 -3.12 -13.55 14.41
N LEU A 227 -3.90 -13.41 13.33
CA LEU A 227 -5.04 -12.50 13.29
C LEU A 227 -6.36 -13.26 13.45
N GLU A 228 -7.28 -12.71 14.26
CA GLU A 228 -8.58 -13.31 14.53
C GLU A 228 -9.59 -13.10 13.38
N GLY A 229 -10.41 -14.09 13.13
CA GLY A 229 -11.52 -14.06 12.19
C GLY A 229 -11.35 -14.99 10.98
N ALA A 230 -12.46 -15.63 10.54
CA ALA A 230 -12.42 -16.62 9.46
C ALA A 230 -11.91 -16.05 8.12
N HIS A 231 -12.20 -14.78 7.83
CA HIS A 231 -11.75 -14.08 6.62
C HIS A 231 -10.22 -13.87 6.60
N GLN A 232 -9.56 -13.88 7.77
CA GLN A 232 -8.11 -13.72 7.85
C GLN A 232 -7.35 -14.89 7.24
N ARG A 233 -7.96 -16.07 7.16
CA ARG A 233 -7.36 -17.23 6.50
C ARG A 233 -7.18 -17.01 5.00
N ILE A 234 -8.15 -16.36 4.35
CA ILE A 234 -8.00 -15.96 2.93
C ILE A 234 -6.95 -14.86 2.79
N ASN A 235 -6.95 -13.84 3.68
CA ASN A 235 -5.94 -12.78 3.66
C ASN A 235 -4.52 -13.34 3.83
N ALA A 236 -4.33 -14.33 4.71
CA ALA A 236 -3.06 -15.03 4.88
C ALA A 236 -2.63 -15.77 3.60
N SER A 237 -3.54 -16.51 2.96
CA SER A 237 -3.25 -17.18 1.67
C SER A 237 -2.90 -16.20 0.57
N VAL A 238 -3.60 -15.05 0.50
CA VAL A 238 -3.30 -13.97 -0.46
C VAL A 238 -1.91 -13.40 -0.21
N ALA A 239 -1.56 -13.15 1.05
CA ALA A 239 -0.24 -12.66 1.44
C ALA A 239 0.87 -13.66 1.07
N ILE A 240 0.68 -14.95 1.36
CA ILE A 240 1.63 -16.02 1.00
C ILE A 240 1.84 -16.04 -0.53
N LYS A 241 0.75 -15.98 -1.32
CA LYS A 241 0.87 -15.95 -2.79
C LYS A 241 1.59 -14.71 -3.31
N ALA A 242 1.44 -13.56 -2.65
CA ALA A 242 2.21 -12.36 -2.99
C ALA A 242 3.71 -12.54 -2.70
N VAL A 243 4.06 -13.13 -1.54
CA VAL A 243 5.44 -13.48 -1.16
C VAL A 243 6.04 -14.46 -2.18
N GLU A 244 5.32 -15.52 -2.56
CA GLU A 244 5.76 -16.49 -3.58
C GLU A 244 6.14 -15.83 -4.90
N LYS A 245 5.43 -14.76 -5.33
CA LYS A 245 5.74 -14.03 -6.57
C LYS A 245 6.99 -13.16 -6.49
N MET A 246 7.53 -12.96 -5.30
CA MET A 246 8.75 -12.19 -5.07
C MET A 246 9.96 -13.08 -4.77
N MET A 247 9.83 -14.41 -4.74
CA MET A 247 10.91 -15.34 -4.35
C MET A 247 12.17 -15.26 -5.22
N ASP A 248 12.04 -14.88 -6.50
CA ASP A 248 13.19 -14.64 -7.36
C ASP A 248 14.07 -13.45 -6.91
N CYS A 249 13.47 -12.51 -6.16
CA CYS A 249 14.16 -11.35 -5.61
C CYS A 249 14.51 -11.54 -4.12
N PHE A 250 13.59 -12.16 -3.37
CA PHE A 250 13.64 -12.27 -1.91
C PHE A 250 13.33 -13.70 -1.47
N GLU A 251 14.36 -14.44 -1.15
CA GLU A 251 14.23 -15.83 -0.68
C GLU A 251 13.56 -15.89 0.69
N VAL A 252 12.46 -16.64 0.77
CA VAL A 252 11.69 -16.90 1.99
C VAL A 252 11.42 -18.39 2.09
N THR A 253 11.76 -19.01 3.21
CA THR A 253 11.52 -20.45 3.44
C THR A 253 10.09 -20.72 3.94
N ASP A 254 9.62 -21.96 3.79
CA ASP A 254 8.31 -22.37 4.32
C ASP A 254 8.22 -22.14 5.84
N GLN A 255 9.31 -22.31 6.57
CA GLN A 255 9.36 -22.01 8.01
C GLN A 255 9.14 -20.52 8.27
N MET A 256 9.78 -19.61 7.51
CA MET A 256 9.58 -18.16 7.64
C MET A 256 8.15 -17.77 7.33
N ILE A 257 7.51 -18.40 6.33
CA ILE A 257 6.10 -18.18 6.00
C ILE A 257 5.22 -18.59 7.18
N THR A 258 5.39 -19.81 7.70
CA THR A 258 4.59 -20.33 8.81
C THR A 258 4.73 -19.46 10.07
N GLU A 259 5.95 -19.15 10.47
CA GLU A 259 6.22 -18.29 11.64
C GLU A 259 5.70 -16.87 11.43
N GLY A 260 5.88 -16.30 10.24
CA GLY A 260 5.39 -14.96 9.91
C GLY A 260 3.87 -14.88 9.94
N VAL A 261 3.16 -15.85 9.40
CA VAL A 261 1.68 -15.90 9.43
C VAL A 261 1.16 -16.06 10.85
N LYS A 262 1.79 -16.93 11.64
CA LYS A 262 1.43 -17.17 13.05
C LYS A 262 1.66 -15.93 13.93
N ASN A 263 2.73 -15.17 13.68
CA ASN A 263 3.13 -14.02 14.50
C ASN A 263 2.60 -12.67 13.96
N ALA A 264 1.80 -12.68 12.91
CA ALA A 264 1.26 -11.46 12.35
C ALA A 264 0.33 -10.75 13.35
N THR A 265 0.50 -9.44 13.50
CA THR A 265 -0.33 -8.60 14.36
C THR A 265 -0.69 -7.31 13.61
N ILE A 266 -1.88 -6.78 13.88
CA ILE A 266 -2.23 -5.40 13.52
C ILE A 266 -1.98 -4.60 14.79
N LYS A 267 -1.00 -3.69 14.75
CA LYS A 267 -0.81 -2.73 15.85
C LYS A 267 -2.02 -1.80 15.83
N ALA A 268 -2.77 -1.78 16.93
CA ALA A 268 -3.85 -0.84 17.22
C ALA A 268 -3.30 0.34 18.02
#